data_0596e34f67ad8b159bc54b3f8a6032b9
#
_entry.id   0596e34f67ad8b159bc54b3f8a6032b9
#
_cell.length_a   1.000
_cell.length_b   1.000
_cell.length_c   1.000
_cell.angle_alpha   90.00
_cell.angle_beta   90.00
_cell.angle_gamma   90.00
#
_symmetry.space_group_name_H-M   'P 1'
#
loop_
_entity.id
_entity.type
_entity.pdbx_description
1 polymer ?
#
loop_
_entity_poly.entity_id
_entity_poly.type
_entity_poly.pdbx_seq_one_letter_code
_entity_poly.pdbx_strand_id
1 'polypeptide(L)'
;GKVQSYAFNISNSDYVEIHGLEFFGTTFQFDNCDYSKVENCNLWYPSCHKRMLGITNTQPDMSVFRSSSHCKVSKSAFRYTDGSALEMYSHNNTIEDCYFYHIDYSVTDLNSLMTTIQMGGANNIIRRNTMHKLGASATLNPGDASLITLNNISDTGHMQGDGAMVQVMTGQAPGTEISYNWLHSSVKYGARFDGNGTGNNGTMHHNVMWGLGNSGIMAKGFEFKIFNNTVIDGPENKNDILVMIGQGGNEGTLTHNNVADRISGHRSGSYEDYPVPGIY
;
A
#
# COMPACT_ATOMS: atom_id res chain seq x y z
N GLY A 1 4.61 9.77 -30.00
CA GLY A 1 3.97 10.16 -28.76
C GLY A 1 2.66 9.41 -28.50
N LYS A 2 2.20 9.41 -27.27
CA LYS A 2 0.94 8.76 -26.89
C LYS A 2 -0.23 9.45 -27.58
N VAL A 3 -0.95 8.72 -28.43
CA VAL A 3 -2.09 9.27 -29.20
C VAL A 3 -3.39 9.15 -28.41
N GLN A 4 -3.51 8.07 -27.64
CA GLN A 4 -4.66 7.81 -26.78
C GLN A 4 -4.19 7.38 -25.40
N SER A 5 -4.85 7.86 -24.37
CA SER A 5 -4.56 7.50 -22.99
C SER A 5 -4.92 6.03 -22.72
N TYR A 6 -6.09 5.61 -23.18
CA TYR A 6 -6.62 4.28 -22.97
C TYR A 6 -6.76 3.50 -24.28
N ALA A 7 -6.18 2.30 -24.31
CA ALA A 7 -6.47 1.32 -25.36
C ALA A 7 -7.89 0.77 -25.23
N PHE A 8 -8.33 0.60 -23.99
CA PHE A 8 -9.68 0.20 -23.65
C PHE A 8 -10.28 1.21 -22.67
N ASN A 9 -11.33 1.87 -23.07
CA ASN A 9 -12.14 2.75 -22.25
C ASN A 9 -13.55 2.17 -22.22
N ILE A 10 -13.86 1.44 -21.14
CA ILE A 10 -15.06 0.61 -21.00
C ILE A 10 -15.95 1.24 -19.94
N SER A 11 -17.22 1.42 -20.26
CA SER A 11 -18.19 2.01 -19.35
C SER A 11 -19.51 1.26 -19.36
N ASN A 12 -20.17 1.17 -18.21
CA ASN A 12 -21.50 0.59 -18.04
C ASN A 12 -21.62 -0.83 -18.66
N SER A 13 -20.61 -1.65 -18.46
CA SER A 13 -20.53 -3.00 -19.05
C SER A 13 -19.90 -3.95 -18.05
N ASP A 14 -20.70 -4.86 -17.53
CA ASP A 14 -20.27 -5.87 -16.57
C ASP A 14 -19.65 -7.08 -17.26
N TYR A 15 -18.90 -7.88 -16.50
CA TYR A 15 -18.30 -9.16 -16.93
C TYR A 15 -17.35 -9.03 -18.11
N VAL A 16 -16.70 -7.88 -18.29
CA VAL A 16 -15.73 -7.69 -19.37
C VAL A 16 -14.38 -8.26 -18.95
N GLU A 17 -13.76 -9.02 -19.83
CA GLU A 17 -12.47 -9.62 -19.62
C GLU A 17 -11.43 -9.12 -20.63
N ILE A 18 -10.29 -8.63 -20.12
CA ILE A 18 -9.09 -8.36 -20.91
C ILE A 18 -8.06 -9.42 -20.53
N HIS A 19 -7.63 -10.22 -21.48
CA HIS A 19 -6.74 -11.34 -21.20
C HIS A 19 -5.59 -11.46 -22.20
N GLY A 20 -4.36 -11.70 -21.71
CA GLY A 20 -3.22 -12.09 -22.52
C GLY A 20 -2.66 -11.00 -23.43
N LEU A 21 -2.83 -9.72 -23.10
CA LEU A 21 -2.41 -8.61 -23.95
C LEU A 21 -1.13 -7.93 -23.46
N GLU A 22 -0.39 -7.39 -24.40
CA GLU A 22 0.69 -6.44 -24.13
C GLU A 22 0.24 -5.01 -24.45
N PHE A 23 0.41 -4.12 -23.45
CA PHE A 23 0.18 -2.70 -23.56
C PHE A 23 1.53 -1.97 -23.61
N PHE A 24 1.71 -1.07 -24.55
CA PHE A 24 2.90 -0.23 -24.64
C PHE A 24 2.54 1.24 -24.77
N GLY A 25 2.85 2.03 -23.76
CA GLY A 25 2.54 3.47 -23.74
C GLY A 25 1.05 3.80 -23.65
N THR A 26 0.22 2.85 -23.23
CA THR A 26 -1.22 2.98 -23.08
C THR A 26 -1.72 2.05 -21.98
N THR A 27 -2.97 2.20 -21.57
CA THR A 27 -3.57 1.38 -20.51
C THR A 27 -5.08 1.18 -20.72
N PHE A 28 -5.80 0.85 -19.65
CA PHE A 28 -7.24 0.61 -19.65
C PHE A 28 -7.95 1.45 -18.59
N GLN A 29 -9.22 1.72 -18.82
CA GLN A 29 -10.15 2.26 -17.84
C GLN A 29 -11.46 1.47 -17.88
N PHE A 30 -11.96 1.12 -16.70
CA PHE A 30 -13.30 0.61 -16.46
C PHE A 30 -14.06 1.61 -15.60
N ASP A 31 -15.29 1.94 -15.98
CA ASP A 31 -16.13 2.86 -15.21
C ASP A 31 -17.56 2.32 -15.15
N ASN A 32 -18.04 2.03 -13.94
CA ASN A 32 -19.31 1.35 -13.70
C ASN A 32 -19.40 -0.01 -14.42
N CYS A 33 -18.41 -0.89 -14.11
CA CYS A 33 -18.23 -2.19 -14.76
C CYS A 33 -17.95 -3.27 -13.72
N ASP A 34 -18.99 -3.86 -13.15
CA ASP A 34 -18.83 -4.88 -12.12
C ASP A 34 -18.37 -6.23 -12.70
N TYR A 35 -17.80 -7.08 -11.86
CA TYR A 35 -17.36 -8.43 -12.17
C TYR A 35 -16.40 -8.53 -13.36
N SER A 36 -15.71 -7.44 -13.68
CA SER A 36 -14.78 -7.37 -14.82
C SER A 36 -13.37 -7.75 -14.39
N LYS A 37 -12.55 -8.22 -15.32
CA LYS A 37 -11.18 -8.63 -14.98
C LYS A 37 -10.14 -8.27 -16.04
N VAL A 38 -8.91 -8.09 -15.56
CA VAL A 38 -7.70 -7.99 -16.36
C VAL A 38 -6.76 -9.10 -15.91
N GLU A 39 -6.41 -10.02 -16.80
CA GLU A 39 -5.61 -11.18 -16.45
C GLU A 39 -4.51 -11.46 -17.48
N ASN A 40 -3.35 -11.87 -16.99
CA ASN A 40 -2.21 -12.28 -17.81
C ASN A 40 -1.78 -11.20 -18.84
N CYS A 41 -1.77 -9.94 -18.40
CA CYS A 41 -1.40 -8.80 -19.24
C CYS A 41 -0.05 -8.22 -18.82
N ASN A 42 0.69 -7.69 -19.80
CA ASN A 42 1.90 -6.94 -19.55
C ASN A 42 1.70 -5.47 -19.94
N LEU A 43 1.95 -4.56 -19.01
CA LEU A 43 1.81 -3.13 -19.22
C LEU A 43 3.19 -2.46 -19.09
N TRP A 44 3.67 -1.89 -20.18
CA TRP A 44 4.91 -1.14 -20.27
C TRP A 44 4.60 0.33 -20.47
N TYR A 45 5.11 1.18 -19.56
CA TYR A 45 4.83 2.62 -19.60
C TYR A 45 3.34 2.95 -19.69
N PRO A 46 2.49 2.32 -18.86
CA PRO A 46 1.03 2.48 -18.99
C PRO A 46 0.56 3.90 -18.68
N SER A 47 1.30 4.63 -17.85
CA SER A 47 1.00 6.02 -17.54
C SER A 47 2.22 6.91 -17.77
N CYS A 48 1.95 8.18 -18.09
CA CYS A 48 2.97 9.20 -18.25
C CYS A 48 2.44 10.52 -17.70
N HIS A 49 3.11 11.05 -16.70
CA HIS A 49 2.77 12.34 -16.13
C HIS A 49 3.33 13.48 -16.96
N LYS A 50 2.50 14.49 -17.23
CA LYS A 50 2.90 15.65 -18.02
C LYS A 50 3.74 16.69 -17.25
N ARG A 51 4.05 16.43 -16.02
CA ARG A 51 4.77 17.34 -15.12
C ARG A 51 6.17 17.66 -15.59
N MET A 52 6.88 16.69 -16.13
CA MET A 52 8.18 16.89 -16.76
C MET A 52 8.13 17.88 -17.93
N LEU A 53 6.95 18.16 -18.48
CA LEU A 53 6.70 19.16 -19.52
C LEU A 53 6.20 20.49 -18.94
N GLY A 54 6.30 20.70 -17.62
CA GLY A 54 5.85 21.91 -16.95
C GLY A 54 4.34 22.00 -16.72
N ILE A 55 3.60 20.94 -16.95
CA ILE A 55 2.15 20.88 -16.69
C ILE A 55 1.94 20.34 -15.28
N THR A 56 1.61 21.21 -14.37
CA THR A 56 1.35 20.88 -12.95
C THR A 56 -0.12 20.55 -12.68
N ASN A 57 -0.39 19.89 -11.57
CA ASN A 57 -1.74 19.59 -11.06
C ASN A 57 -2.63 18.72 -11.94
N THR A 58 -2.06 17.98 -12.88
CA THR A 58 -2.80 16.97 -13.63
C THR A 58 -2.39 15.58 -13.18
N GLN A 59 -3.36 14.76 -12.82
CA GLN A 59 -3.14 13.34 -12.60
C GLN A 59 -2.78 12.66 -13.93
N PRO A 60 -1.86 11.72 -13.96
CA PRO A 60 -1.62 10.92 -15.16
C PRO A 60 -2.84 10.05 -15.46
N ASP A 61 -3.04 9.74 -16.73
CA ASP A 61 -3.93 8.64 -17.08
C ASP A 61 -3.31 7.33 -16.62
N MET A 62 -4.00 6.58 -15.79
CA MET A 62 -3.50 5.37 -15.16
C MET A 62 -4.47 4.20 -15.35
N SER A 63 -4.01 2.99 -15.08
CA SER A 63 -4.88 1.82 -15.07
C SER A 63 -5.89 1.98 -13.95
N VAL A 64 -7.18 1.99 -14.28
CA VAL A 64 -8.20 2.32 -13.27
C VAL A 64 -9.51 1.57 -13.44
N PHE A 65 -10.09 1.20 -12.29
CA PHE A 65 -11.48 0.78 -12.13
C PHE A 65 -12.18 1.81 -11.25
N ARG A 66 -13.16 2.52 -11.83
CA ARG A 66 -14.01 3.49 -11.13
C ARG A 66 -15.39 2.92 -10.94
N SER A 67 -16.00 3.12 -9.77
CA SER A 67 -17.36 2.66 -9.48
C SER A 67 -17.62 1.19 -9.89
N SER A 68 -16.60 0.35 -9.80
CA SER A 68 -16.59 -1.02 -10.33
C SER A 68 -16.22 -1.99 -9.22
N SER A 69 -17.15 -2.81 -8.79
CA SER A 69 -17.00 -3.77 -7.69
C SER A 69 -16.82 -5.20 -8.20
N HIS A 70 -16.31 -6.07 -7.32
CA HIS A 70 -16.07 -7.46 -7.65
C HIS A 70 -15.12 -7.68 -8.84
N CYS A 71 -14.28 -6.67 -9.13
CA CYS A 71 -13.34 -6.71 -10.22
C CYS A 71 -12.02 -7.36 -9.80
N LYS A 72 -11.30 -7.89 -10.77
CA LYS A 72 -10.05 -8.59 -10.51
C LYS A 72 -8.94 -8.20 -11.47
N VAL A 73 -7.76 -7.95 -10.92
CA VAL A 73 -6.52 -7.87 -11.68
C VAL A 73 -5.61 -8.99 -11.21
N SER A 74 -5.20 -9.86 -12.13
CA SER A 74 -4.39 -11.04 -11.76
C SER A 74 -3.34 -11.38 -12.80
N LYS A 75 -2.24 -12.03 -12.35
CA LYS A 75 -1.14 -12.56 -13.18
C LYS A 75 -0.61 -11.53 -14.19
N SER A 76 -0.66 -10.26 -13.83
CA SER A 76 -0.34 -9.16 -14.74
C SER A 76 0.87 -8.37 -14.22
N ALA A 77 1.58 -7.73 -15.13
CA ALA A 77 2.76 -6.97 -14.77
C ALA A 77 2.64 -5.51 -15.20
N PHE A 78 2.95 -4.61 -14.27
CA PHE A 78 2.96 -3.16 -14.47
C PHE A 78 4.40 -2.68 -14.33
N ARG A 79 4.93 -1.99 -15.34
CA ARG A 79 6.32 -1.56 -15.36
C ARG A 79 6.47 -0.14 -15.87
N TYR A 80 7.35 0.62 -15.19
CA TYR A 80 7.76 1.96 -15.58
C TYR A 80 6.61 2.95 -15.68
N THR A 81 5.88 3.14 -14.61
CA THR A 81 4.81 4.14 -14.53
C THR A 81 5.31 5.46 -13.93
N ASP A 82 4.69 6.54 -14.36
CA ASP A 82 4.83 7.89 -13.79
C ASP A 82 3.61 8.22 -12.91
N GLY A 83 3.56 7.73 -11.73
CA GLY A 83 2.42 7.82 -10.82
C GLY A 83 1.88 6.43 -10.49
N SER A 84 0.68 6.34 -9.95
CA SER A 84 0.08 5.06 -9.54
C SER A 84 0.07 4.05 -10.67
N ALA A 85 0.38 2.80 -10.34
CA ALA A 85 0.30 1.72 -11.31
C ALA A 85 -1.14 1.27 -11.55
N LEU A 86 -1.93 1.23 -10.47
CA LEU A 86 -3.30 0.72 -10.52
C LEU A 86 -4.15 1.40 -9.45
N GLU A 87 -5.35 1.80 -9.82
CA GLU A 87 -6.36 2.32 -8.92
C GLU A 87 -7.68 1.56 -9.06
N MET A 88 -8.28 1.19 -7.93
CA MET A 88 -9.58 0.50 -7.89
C MET A 88 -10.48 1.15 -6.83
N TYR A 89 -11.46 1.92 -7.27
CA TYR A 89 -12.29 2.74 -6.38
C TYR A 89 -13.68 2.13 -6.15
N SER A 90 -13.73 0.96 -5.53
CA SER A 90 -14.98 0.33 -5.10
C SER A 90 -14.72 -0.86 -4.16
N HIS A 91 -15.72 -1.69 -3.94
CA HIS A 91 -15.72 -2.76 -2.95
C HIS A 91 -15.44 -4.13 -3.56
N ASN A 92 -14.93 -5.05 -2.73
CA ASN A 92 -14.77 -6.47 -3.06
C ASN A 92 -13.85 -6.72 -4.27
N ASN A 93 -12.89 -5.84 -4.51
CA ASN A 93 -11.94 -5.97 -5.61
C ASN A 93 -10.72 -6.80 -5.21
N THR A 94 -10.12 -7.48 -6.16
CA THR A 94 -8.96 -8.34 -5.92
C THR A 94 -7.78 -8.00 -6.82
N ILE A 95 -6.60 -7.89 -6.24
CA ILE A 95 -5.31 -7.81 -6.94
C ILE A 95 -4.46 -8.99 -6.48
N GLU A 96 -4.15 -9.92 -7.38
CA GLU A 96 -3.39 -11.11 -7.01
C GLU A 96 -2.42 -11.59 -8.09
N ASP A 97 -1.32 -12.20 -7.64
CA ASP A 97 -0.32 -12.80 -8.50
C ASP A 97 0.29 -11.82 -9.52
N CYS A 98 0.34 -10.52 -9.16
CA CYS A 98 0.82 -9.46 -10.04
C CYS A 98 2.25 -9.03 -9.71
N TYR A 99 2.90 -8.43 -10.70
CA TYR A 99 4.24 -7.86 -10.58
C TYR A 99 4.24 -6.37 -10.87
N PHE A 100 4.70 -5.57 -9.90
CA PHE A 100 4.85 -4.12 -10.02
C PHE A 100 6.32 -3.76 -9.93
N TYR A 101 6.84 -3.11 -10.95
CA TYR A 101 8.26 -2.84 -11.05
C TYR A 101 8.56 -1.46 -11.60
N HIS A 102 9.41 -0.71 -10.90
CA HIS A 102 9.85 0.61 -11.29
C HIS A 102 8.68 1.58 -11.49
N ILE A 103 7.92 1.74 -10.42
CA ILE A 103 6.71 2.55 -10.39
C ILE A 103 7.03 3.89 -9.75
N ASP A 104 6.59 4.98 -10.38
CA ASP A 104 6.61 6.33 -9.84
C ASP A 104 8.00 6.84 -9.43
N TYR A 105 8.93 6.85 -10.37
CA TYR A 105 10.27 7.37 -10.15
C TYR A 105 10.49 8.81 -10.66
N SER A 106 9.48 9.45 -11.23
CA SER A 106 9.64 10.76 -11.88
C SER A 106 8.77 11.86 -11.29
N VAL A 107 7.87 11.54 -10.37
CA VAL A 107 6.89 12.48 -9.84
C VAL A 107 7.02 12.59 -8.32
N THR A 108 7.49 13.75 -7.84
CA THR A 108 7.84 13.93 -6.42
C THR A 108 7.08 15.02 -5.69
N ASP A 109 6.25 15.81 -6.38
CA ASP A 109 5.72 17.06 -5.85
C ASP A 109 4.19 17.13 -5.83
N LEU A 110 3.51 16.00 -5.68
CA LEU A 110 2.07 15.96 -5.48
C LEU A 110 1.68 16.43 -4.08
N ASN A 111 0.57 17.12 -3.99
CA ASN A 111 0.07 17.69 -2.73
C ASN A 111 -0.50 16.65 -1.76
N SER A 112 -0.40 15.38 -2.06
CA SER A 112 -0.92 14.30 -1.24
C SER A 112 0.03 13.10 -1.23
N LEU A 113 -0.26 12.14 -0.38
CA LEU A 113 0.46 10.88 -0.32
C LEU A 113 0.31 10.14 -1.65
N MET A 114 1.40 9.94 -2.37
CA MET A 114 1.41 9.14 -3.58
C MET A 114 1.42 7.66 -3.24
N THR A 115 0.71 6.88 -4.05
CA THR A 115 0.60 5.43 -3.86
C THR A 115 0.90 4.68 -5.16
N THR A 116 1.55 3.55 -5.06
CA THR A 116 1.73 2.65 -6.20
C THR A 116 0.41 1.96 -6.56
N ILE A 117 -0.30 1.49 -5.55
CA ILE A 117 -1.64 0.91 -5.67
C ILE A 117 -2.58 1.64 -4.72
N GLN A 118 -3.63 2.23 -5.26
CA GLN A 118 -4.68 2.88 -4.50
C GLN A 118 -5.97 2.10 -4.62
N MET A 119 -6.51 1.68 -3.49
CA MET A 119 -7.83 1.09 -3.44
C MET A 119 -8.76 1.96 -2.61
N GLY A 120 -10.00 2.06 -3.06
CA GLY A 120 -11.10 2.66 -2.31
C GLY A 120 -12.12 1.59 -1.91
N GLY A 121 -13.15 2.00 -1.17
CA GLY A 121 -14.17 1.09 -0.70
C GLY A 121 -13.67 0.08 0.32
N ALA A 122 -14.38 -1.03 0.46
CA ALA A 122 -14.12 -2.01 1.51
C ALA A 122 -14.03 -3.45 0.99
N ASN A 123 -13.49 -4.33 1.83
CA ASN A 123 -13.39 -5.77 1.60
C ASN A 123 -12.54 -6.13 0.37
N ASN A 124 -11.51 -5.35 0.09
CA ASN A 124 -10.60 -5.63 -0.99
C ASN A 124 -9.56 -6.68 -0.58
N ILE A 125 -9.06 -7.42 -1.55
CA ILE A 125 -8.05 -8.47 -1.35
C ILE A 125 -6.82 -8.16 -2.19
N ILE A 126 -5.67 -8.02 -1.54
CA ILE A 126 -4.38 -7.79 -2.19
C ILE A 126 -3.44 -8.92 -1.73
N ARG A 127 -3.16 -9.88 -2.63
CA ARG A 127 -2.41 -11.07 -2.24
C ARG A 127 -1.47 -11.60 -3.29
N ARG A 128 -0.37 -12.21 -2.82
CA ARG A 128 0.65 -12.88 -3.65
C ARG A 128 1.23 -12.01 -4.76
N ASN A 129 1.36 -10.72 -4.48
CA ASN A 129 1.97 -9.79 -5.41
C ASN A 129 3.45 -9.58 -5.08
N THR A 130 4.25 -9.33 -6.09
CA THR A 130 5.62 -8.85 -5.95
C THR A 130 5.69 -7.41 -6.38
N MET A 131 6.17 -6.54 -5.50
CA MET A 131 6.28 -5.10 -5.71
C MET A 131 7.73 -4.68 -5.43
N HIS A 132 8.42 -4.15 -6.43
CA HIS A 132 9.85 -3.87 -6.32
C HIS A 132 10.25 -2.60 -7.08
N LYS A 133 11.15 -1.80 -6.50
CA LYS A 133 11.59 -0.49 -7.01
C LYS A 133 10.44 0.48 -7.18
N LEU A 134 9.97 1.02 -6.06
CA LEU A 134 8.81 1.90 -6.03
C LEU A 134 9.19 3.25 -5.43
N GLY A 135 8.92 4.31 -6.17
CA GLY A 135 9.28 5.67 -5.76
C GLY A 135 8.26 6.32 -4.83
N ALA A 136 7.02 5.91 -4.89
CA ALA A 136 5.91 6.53 -4.17
C ALA A 136 6.08 6.58 -2.65
N SER A 137 5.36 7.48 -2.02
CA SER A 137 5.31 7.67 -0.57
C SER A 137 4.79 6.42 0.15
N ALA A 138 3.67 5.89 -0.32
CA ALA A 138 3.13 4.60 0.12
C ALA A 138 3.08 3.63 -1.06
N THR A 139 3.44 2.38 -0.81
CA THR A 139 3.31 1.38 -1.86
C THR A 139 1.85 1.00 -2.07
N LEU A 140 1.16 0.71 -0.99
CA LEU A 140 -0.20 0.21 -1.03
C LEU A 140 -1.08 0.96 -0.02
N ASN A 141 -2.20 1.53 -0.50
CA ASN A 141 -3.34 1.92 0.32
C ASN A 141 -4.51 0.98 -0.02
N PRO A 142 -4.94 0.13 0.92
CA PRO A 142 -5.83 -0.99 0.60
C PRO A 142 -7.32 -0.65 0.61
N GLY A 143 -7.74 0.53 1.10
CA GLY A 143 -9.14 0.81 1.44
C GLY A 143 -9.55 0.21 2.78
N ASP A 144 -10.86 0.15 3.03
CA ASP A 144 -11.43 -0.24 4.32
C ASP A 144 -11.55 -1.77 4.45
N ALA A 145 -11.46 -2.29 5.66
CA ALA A 145 -11.72 -3.70 5.99
C ALA A 145 -11.08 -4.70 4.99
N SER A 146 -9.88 -4.44 4.56
CA SER A 146 -9.23 -5.16 3.47
C SER A 146 -8.26 -6.23 3.97
N LEU A 147 -8.00 -7.24 3.13
CA LEU A 147 -7.03 -8.30 3.38
C LEU A 147 -5.77 -8.09 2.54
N ILE A 148 -4.63 -7.89 3.20
CA ILE A 148 -3.32 -7.74 2.58
C ILE A 148 -2.44 -8.91 3.02
N THR A 149 -2.22 -9.88 2.14
CA THR A 149 -1.57 -11.12 2.56
C THR A 149 -0.65 -11.72 1.49
N LEU A 150 0.41 -12.39 1.94
CA LEU A 150 1.34 -13.13 1.08
C LEU A 150 2.03 -12.26 0.01
N ASN A 151 2.17 -10.97 0.23
CA ASN A 151 2.88 -10.10 -0.71
C ASN A 151 4.37 -10.01 -0.36
N ASN A 152 5.19 -9.84 -1.39
CA ASN A 152 6.60 -9.48 -1.26
C ASN A 152 6.78 -8.05 -1.77
N ILE A 153 7.08 -7.12 -0.85
CA ILE A 153 7.24 -5.69 -1.16
C ILE A 153 8.65 -5.27 -0.74
N SER A 154 9.40 -4.68 -1.66
CA SER A 154 10.79 -4.32 -1.41
C SER A 154 11.25 -3.11 -2.21
N ASP A 155 12.33 -2.49 -1.76
CA ASP A 155 13.02 -1.38 -2.44
C ASP A 155 12.06 -0.23 -2.75
N THR A 156 11.49 0.37 -1.71
CA THR A 156 10.38 1.33 -1.84
C THR A 156 10.68 2.68 -1.20
N GLY A 157 9.93 3.69 -1.63
CA GLY A 157 9.89 5.00 -0.99
C GLY A 157 11.03 5.93 -1.35
N HIS A 158 11.71 5.74 -2.46
CA HIS A 158 12.92 6.49 -2.80
C HIS A 158 12.68 7.95 -3.20
N MET A 159 11.47 8.32 -3.56
CA MET A 159 11.17 9.65 -4.10
C MET A 159 10.42 10.56 -3.12
N GLN A 160 9.79 10.03 -2.10
CA GLN A 160 9.04 10.81 -1.11
C GLN A 160 9.31 10.34 0.32
N GLY A 161 9.34 11.29 1.27
CA GLY A 161 9.77 11.06 2.65
C GLY A 161 8.73 10.43 3.58
N ASP A 162 7.44 10.57 3.35
CA ASP A 162 6.38 10.05 4.24
C ASP A 162 5.78 8.73 3.72
N GLY A 163 5.02 8.04 4.55
CA GLY A 163 4.29 6.82 4.20
C GLY A 163 4.94 5.52 4.64
N ALA A 164 4.30 4.43 4.27
CA ALA A 164 4.69 3.06 4.57
C ALA A 164 4.53 2.15 3.34
N MET A 165 5.17 0.99 3.37
CA MET A 165 4.94 -0.01 2.32
C MET A 165 3.46 -0.43 2.26
N VAL A 166 2.86 -0.67 3.42
CA VAL A 166 1.40 -0.84 3.53
C VAL A 166 0.87 0.29 4.42
N GLN A 167 0.16 1.22 3.83
CA GLN A 167 -0.37 2.42 4.49
C GLN A 167 -1.88 2.32 4.64
N VAL A 168 -2.34 2.07 5.85
CA VAL A 168 -3.76 2.10 6.21
C VAL A 168 -4.06 3.45 6.83
N MET A 169 -4.90 4.24 6.19
CA MET A 169 -5.22 5.59 6.60
C MET A 169 -6.25 5.62 7.74
N THR A 170 -6.45 6.79 8.30
CA THR A 170 -7.44 7.03 9.34
C THR A 170 -8.83 6.53 8.92
N GLY A 171 -9.44 5.72 9.77
CA GLY A 171 -10.77 5.14 9.52
C GLY A 171 -10.78 3.84 8.71
N GLN A 172 -9.68 3.46 8.09
CA GLN A 172 -9.60 2.25 7.25
C GLN A 172 -9.20 0.97 8.02
N ALA A 173 -8.73 1.11 9.25
CA ALA A 173 -8.24 -0.03 10.02
C ALA A 173 -9.30 -1.04 10.49
N PRO A 174 -10.55 -0.65 10.82
CA PRO A 174 -11.54 -1.62 11.27
C PRO A 174 -11.73 -2.78 10.29
N GLY A 175 -11.46 -4.00 10.76
CA GLY A 175 -11.55 -5.20 9.94
C GLY A 175 -10.40 -5.41 8.94
N THR A 176 -9.44 -4.48 8.86
CA THR A 176 -8.27 -4.65 7.99
C THR A 176 -7.28 -5.64 8.59
N GLU A 177 -6.83 -6.58 7.77
CA GLU A 177 -5.82 -7.59 8.12
C GLU A 177 -4.59 -7.47 7.23
N ILE A 178 -3.42 -7.36 7.85
CA ILE A 178 -2.11 -7.38 7.19
C ILE A 178 -1.36 -8.63 7.70
N SER A 179 -1.23 -9.65 6.85
CA SER A 179 -0.72 -10.94 7.30
C SER A 179 0.19 -11.64 6.28
N TYR A 180 1.17 -12.39 6.78
CA TYR A 180 2.05 -13.24 5.96
C TYR A 180 2.80 -12.49 4.84
N ASN A 181 3.06 -11.18 4.99
CA ASN A 181 3.81 -10.42 4.01
C ASN A 181 5.31 -10.41 4.33
N TRP A 182 6.12 -10.29 3.30
CA TRP A 182 7.53 -9.91 3.37
C TRP A 182 7.66 -8.45 2.96
N LEU A 183 8.10 -7.61 3.91
CA LEU A 183 8.26 -6.17 3.74
C LEU A 183 9.71 -5.82 4.05
N HIS A 184 10.51 -5.46 3.04
CA HIS A 184 11.94 -5.33 3.29
C HIS A 184 12.66 -4.35 2.37
N SER A 185 13.89 -4.00 2.78
CA SER A 185 14.80 -3.17 1.97
C SER A 185 14.15 -1.85 1.54
N SER A 186 13.61 -1.10 2.47
CA SER A 186 12.92 0.16 2.21
C SER A 186 13.46 1.27 3.11
N VAL A 187 13.37 2.52 2.65
CA VAL A 187 13.64 3.69 3.48
C VAL A 187 12.45 4.08 4.38
N LYS A 188 11.35 3.37 4.27
CA LYS A 188 10.05 3.66 4.90
C LYS A 188 9.73 2.77 6.08
N TYR A 189 8.53 3.00 6.64
CA TYR A 189 7.86 2.02 7.50
C TYR A 189 7.44 0.79 6.70
N GLY A 190 7.42 -0.37 7.35
CA GLY A 190 6.85 -1.57 6.75
C GLY A 190 5.33 -1.48 6.63
N ALA A 191 4.62 -1.65 7.74
CA ALA A 191 3.16 -1.54 7.78
C ALA A 191 2.73 -0.48 8.81
N ARG A 192 1.72 0.32 8.46
CA ARG A 192 1.27 1.42 9.29
C ARG A 192 -0.24 1.50 9.36
N PHE A 193 -0.79 1.42 10.57
CA PHE A 193 -2.12 1.91 10.89
C PHE A 193 -2.01 3.37 11.30
N ASP A 194 -2.42 4.28 10.46
CA ASP A 194 -2.26 5.72 10.67
C ASP A 194 -3.54 6.37 11.18
N GLY A 195 -4.07 5.84 12.25
CA GLY A 195 -5.20 6.43 12.94
C GLY A 195 -4.77 7.54 13.88
N ASN A 196 -5.54 8.61 13.97
CA ASN A 196 -5.46 9.61 15.00
C ASN A 196 -6.67 9.47 15.92
N GLY A 197 -6.71 8.36 16.69
CA GLY A 197 -7.83 8.09 17.59
C GLY A 197 -9.09 7.51 16.93
N THR A 198 -9.05 7.21 15.64
CA THR A 198 -10.21 6.66 14.90
C THR A 198 -9.89 5.38 14.12
N GLY A 199 -8.65 4.94 14.10
CA GLY A 199 -8.27 3.69 13.47
C GLY A 199 -8.30 2.56 14.49
N ASN A 200 -9.37 1.80 14.55
CA ASN A 200 -9.57 0.77 15.56
C ASN A 200 -9.64 -0.61 14.94
N ASN A 201 -9.31 -1.62 15.74
CA ASN A 201 -9.62 -3.03 15.44
C ASN A 201 -9.01 -3.58 14.14
N GLY A 202 -7.83 -3.10 13.77
CA GLY A 202 -7.02 -3.69 12.69
C GLY A 202 -6.10 -4.78 13.24
N THR A 203 -5.69 -5.71 12.37
CA THR A 203 -4.83 -6.84 12.74
C THR A 203 -3.59 -6.90 11.89
N MET A 204 -2.41 -7.06 12.51
CA MET A 204 -1.13 -7.34 11.84
C MET A 204 -0.51 -8.60 12.43
N HIS A 205 -0.29 -9.63 11.61
CA HIS A 205 0.28 -10.87 12.12
C HIS A 205 1.06 -11.67 11.07
N HIS A 206 2.01 -12.47 11.56
CA HIS A 206 2.83 -13.38 10.75
C HIS A 206 3.55 -12.68 9.58
N ASN A 207 3.85 -11.38 9.72
CA ASN A 207 4.65 -10.68 8.73
C ASN A 207 6.13 -10.80 9.09
N VAL A 208 7.00 -10.82 8.09
CA VAL A 208 8.45 -10.74 8.26
C VAL A 208 8.94 -9.43 7.62
N MET A 209 9.64 -8.62 8.41
CA MET A 209 10.10 -7.30 8.01
C MET A 209 11.58 -7.13 8.37
N TRP A 210 12.38 -6.63 7.42
CA TRP A 210 13.82 -6.40 7.65
C TRP A 210 14.43 -5.34 6.74
N GLY A 211 15.55 -4.77 7.18
CA GLY A 211 16.29 -3.78 6.41
C GLY A 211 15.46 -2.54 6.08
N LEU A 212 14.68 -2.05 7.03
CA LEU A 212 13.80 -0.89 6.87
C LEU A 212 14.48 0.37 7.41
N GLY A 213 14.27 1.50 6.77
CA GLY A 213 14.79 2.79 7.22
C GLY A 213 13.96 3.44 8.35
N ASN A 214 12.86 2.82 8.74
CA ASN A 214 12.01 3.23 9.85
C ASN A 214 11.42 1.99 10.54
N SER A 215 10.44 2.17 11.45
CA SER A 215 9.82 1.04 12.13
C SER A 215 9.18 0.04 11.14
N GLY A 216 9.30 -1.24 11.41
CA GLY A 216 8.59 -2.25 10.63
C GLY A 216 7.09 -2.14 10.80
N ILE A 217 6.64 -2.02 12.05
CA ILE A 217 5.22 -1.81 12.37
C ILE A 217 5.06 -0.47 13.09
N MET A 218 4.08 0.31 12.65
CA MET A 218 3.61 1.48 13.37
C MET A 218 2.09 1.44 13.51
N ALA A 219 1.60 1.47 14.73
CA ALA A 219 0.18 1.49 15.05
C ALA A 219 -0.19 2.75 15.84
N LYS A 220 -1.10 3.55 15.29
CA LYS A 220 -1.68 4.74 15.93
C LYS A 220 -3.20 4.55 16.01
N GLY A 221 -3.73 4.45 17.22
CA GLY A 221 -5.16 4.23 17.48
C GLY A 221 -5.37 3.15 18.52
N PHE A 222 -6.54 2.53 18.53
CA PHE A 222 -7.03 1.65 19.59
C PHE A 222 -7.32 0.24 19.11
N GLU A 223 -7.37 -0.72 20.04
CA GLU A 223 -7.90 -2.06 19.85
C GLU A 223 -7.23 -2.87 18.73
N PHE A 224 -5.98 -2.54 18.39
CA PHE A 224 -5.22 -3.32 17.41
C PHE A 224 -4.79 -4.68 17.95
N LYS A 225 -4.60 -5.63 17.06
CA LYS A 225 -3.99 -6.94 17.35
C LYS A 225 -2.72 -7.08 16.54
N ILE A 226 -1.57 -7.16 17.24
CA ILE A 226 -0.25 -7.22 16.62
C ILE A 226 0.50 -8.41 17.21
N PHE A 227 0.58 -9.51 16.47
CA PHE A 227 1.13 -10.75 17.02
C PHE A 227 1.83 -11.61 15.97
N ASN A 228 2.76 -12.45 16.44
CA ASN A 228 3.53 -13.37 15.60
C ASN A 228 4.26 -12.71 14.42
N ASN A 229 4.64 -11.43 14.53
CA ASN A 229 5.45 -10.77 13.52
C ASN A 229 6.94 -10.91 13.87
N THR A 230 7.78 -10.92 12.85
CA THR A 230 9.23 -10.82 12.99
C THR A 230 9.68 -9.52 12.34
N VAL A 231 10.27 -8.62 13.13
CA VAL A 231 10.81 -7.34 12.67
C VAL A 231 12.24 -7.22 13.15
N ILE A 232 13.19 -7.26 12.25
CA ILE A 232 14.62 -7.30 12.55
C ILE A 232 15.41 -6.36 11.64
N ASP A 233 16.64 -6.08 12.01
CA ASP A 233 17.57 -5.30 11.20
C ASP A 233 17.05 -3.89 10.87
N GLY A 234 16.37 -3.29 11.85
CA GLY A 234 15.94 -1.89 11.80
C GLY A 234 17.06 -0.93 12.21
N PRO A 235 16.91 0.39 11.98
CA PRO A 235 17.88 1.39 12.39
C PRO A 235 18.03 1.42 13.92
N GLU A 236 19.24 1.58 14.42
CA GLU A 236 19.53 1.62 15.87
C GLU A 236 18.74 2.69 16.64
N ASN A 237 18.36 3.77 15.97
CA ASN A 237 17.64 4.89 16.57
C ASN A 237 16.11 4.82 16.35
N LYS A 238 15.57 3.71 15.87
CA LYS A 238 14.14 3.50 15.64
C LYS A 238 13.65 2.28 16.40
N ASN A 239 12.36 2.23 16.66
CA ASN A 239 11.72 1.06 17.21
C ASN A 239 11.26 0.15 16.07
N ASP A 240 11.47 -1.14 16.20
CA ASP A 240 11.01 -2.10 15.20
C ASP A 240 9.49 -2.19 15.18
N ILE A 241 8.89 -2.23 16.38
CA ILE A 241 7.43 -2.17 16.55
C ILE A 241 7.09 -0.97 17.42
N LEU A 242 6.32 -0.06 16.86
CA LEU A 242 5.90 1.17 17.50
C LEU A 242 4.37 1.19 17.68
N VAL A 243 3.92 0.95 18.91
CA VAL A 243 2.52 1.07 19.31
C VAL A 243 2.33 2.38 20.05
N MET A 244 1.88 3.41 19.36
CA MET A 244 1.92 4.79 19.87
C MET A 244 0.97 5.04 21.03
N ILE A 245 1.51 5.52 22.15
CA ILE A 245 0.76 5.91 23.33
C ILE A 245 0.23 7.35 23.20
N GLY A 246 1.00 8.25 22.64
CA GLY A 246 0.57 9.64 22.38
C GLY A 246 -0.34 9.76 21.17
N GLN A 247 -1.02 10.85 20.97
CA GLN A 247 -1.89 11.11 19.82
C GLN A 247 -3.06 10.11 19.66
N GLY A 248 -3.85 9.94 20.69
CA GLY A 248 -5.06 9.15 20.65
C GLY A 248 -4.98 7.81 21.38
N GLY A 249 -3.85 7.52 22.01
CA GLY A 249 -3.71 6.32 22.83
C GLY A 249 -3.40 5.05 22.04
N ASN A 250 -3.41 3.95 22.77
CA ASN A 250 -3.30 2.58 22.24
C ASN A 250 -4.20 1.64 23.05
N GLU A 251 -5.24 2.19 23.64
CA GLU A 251 -6.14 1.48 24.53
C GLU A 251 -6.71 0.22 23.87
N GLY A 252 -6.75 -0.88 24.61
CA GLY A 252 -7.24 -2.16 24.09
C GLY A 252 -6.35 -2.82 23.04
N THR A 253 -5.20 -2.24 22.69
CA THR A 253 -4.25 -2.86 21.75
C THR A 253 -3.50 -4.01 22.41
N LEU A 254 -3.50 -5.17 21.75
CA LEU A 254 -2.83 -6.37 22.18
C LEU A 254 -1.61 -6.64 21.30
N THR A 255 -0.45 -6.79 21.94
CA THR A 255 0.79 -7.20 21.29
C THR A 255 1.33 -8.44 21.99
N HIS A 256 1.59 -9.50 21.22
CA HIS A 256 2.17 -10.73 21.78
C HIS A 256 2.89 -11.56 20.72
N ASN A 257 3.84 -12.39 21.17
CA ASN A 257 4.59 -13.33 20.35
C ASN A 257 5.30 -12.67 19.14
N ASN A 258 5.65 -11.40 19.22
CA ASN A 258 6.45 -10.75 18.19
C ASN A 258 7.94 -10.92 18.49
N VAL A 259 8.75 -11.04 17.45
CA VAL A 259 10.21 -10.99 17.49
C VAL A 259 10.66 -9.63 16.98
N ALA A 260 11.33 -8.85 17.83
CA ALA A 260 11.83 -7.53 17.50
C ALA A 260 12.93 -7.15 18.49
N ASP A 261 13.89 -6.33 18.08
CA ASP A 261 14.93 -5.83 18.99
C ASP A 261 14.34 -4.78 19.95
N ARG A 262 13.40 -3.97 19.46
CA ARG A 262 12.76 -2.92 20.26
C ARG A 262 11.28 -2.78 19.95
N ILE A 263 10.48 -2.84 21.01
CA ILE A 263 9.05 -2.53 21.00
C ILE A 263 8.81 -1.34 21.92
N SER A 264 8.12 -0.31 21.45
CA SER A 264 7.90 0.90 22.24
C SER A 264 6.58 1.60 21.92
N GLY A 265 6.09 2.39 22.87
CA GLY A 265 4.98 3.31 22.70
C GLY A 265 5.36 4.69 22.18
N HIS A 266 6.65 4.98 22.00
CA HIS A 266 7.13 6.30 21.62
C HIS A 266 7.99 6.29 20.36
N ARG A 267 7.86 7.34 19.57
CA ARG A 267 8.85 7.67 18.53
C ARG A 267 10.20 7.98 19.20
N SER A 268 11.28 7.59 18.54
CA SER A 268 12.64 7.78 19.05
C SER A 268 12.88 9.16 19.67
N GLY A 269 13.59 9.20 20.80
CA GLY A 269 14.11 10.40 21.43
C GLY A 269 13.43 10.86 22.71
N SER A 270 12.35 10.24 23.15
CA SER A 270 11.64 10.62 24.39
C SER A 270 11.48 9.45 25.38
N TYR A 271 12.48 8.59 25.45
CA TYR A 271 12.47 7.45 26.39
C TYR A 271 12.45 7.87 27.87
N GLU A 272 12.95 9.05 28.18
CA GLU A 272 13.05 9.55 29.55
C GLU A 272 11.69 10.00 30.11
N ASP A 273 10.79 10.42 29.26
CA ASP A 273 9.51 11.00 29.70
C ASP A 273 8.41 9.95 29.95
N TYR A 274 8.59 8.74 29.42
CA TYR A 274 7.60 7.68 29.55
C TYR A 274 8.29 6.32 29.70
N PRO A 275 8.65 5.94 30.95
CA PRO A 275 9.06 4.59 31.20
C PRO A 275 7.89 3.67 30.86
N VAL A 276 7.95 3.03 29.73
CA VAL A 276 6.96 2.01 29.37
C VAL A 276 7.27 0.78 30.20
N PRO A 277 6.45 0.43 31.17
CA PRO A 277 6.52 -0.90 31.73
C PRO A 277 5.99 -1.84 30.65
N GLY A 278 6.90 -2.37 29.84
CA GLY A 278 6.48 -3.31 28.82
C GLY A 278 6.52 -4.72 29.35
N ILE A 279 5.40 -5.37 29.37
CA ILE A 279 5.35 -6.80 29.07
C ILE A 279 4.92 -6.87 27.62
N TYR A 280 5.83 -7.22 26.79
CA TYR A 280 5.64 -7.24 25.33
C TYR A 280 5.55 -8.66 24.81
#